data_9d454d8e65f63e57060edc05d29aaee9
#
_entry.id   9d454d8e65f63e57060edc05d29aaee9
#
_cell.length_a   1.000
_cell.length_b   1.000
_cell.length_c   1.000
_cell.angle_alpha   90.00
_cell.angle_beta   90.00
_cell.angle_gamma   90.00
#
_symmetry.space_group_name_H-M   'P 1'
#
loop_
_entity.id
_entity.type
_entity.pdbx_description
1 polymer ?
#
loop_
_entity_poly.entity_id
_entity_poly.type
_entity_poly.pdbx_seq_one_letter_code
_entity_poly.pdbx_strand_id
1 'polypeptide(L)'
;MASYNFKNVGIERNSSELKTSRTFESSYGIKTPLSKGEGMLFEMSSDFRKQINDNLSNLIKTNSGERLGSYTIGANIRPLLTEKLSEDDFAEAVMTRIKSAVSKSMAYVELSDFEYTMGKIDDTTGAASALLTLTYSIRSINIINKKLSVIVQPVS
;
A
#
# COMPACT_ATOMS: atom_id res chain seq x y z
N MET A 1 -18.36 -14.85 -50.70
CA MET A 1 -17.34 -14.02 -50.00
C MET A 1 -17.25 -14.53 -48.57
N ALA A 2 -16.10 -15.05 -48.16
CA ALA A 2 -15.90 -15.49 -46.78
C ALA A 2 -15.68 -14.27 -45.88
N SER A 3 -16.54 -14.06 -44.89
CA SER A 3 -16.40 -13.01 -43.89
C SER A 3 -15.42 -13.50 -42.85
N TYR A 4 -14.22 -12.90 -42.78
CA TYR A 4 -13.26 -13.17 -41.75
C TYR A 4 -13.62 -12.36 -40.49
N ASN A 5 -13.92 -13.08 -39.41
CA ASN A 5 -14.20 -12.46 -38.11
C ASN A 5 -12.94 -12.50 -37.25
N PHE A 6 -12.40 -11.35 -36.90
CA PHE A 6 -11.20 -11.22 -36.07
C PHE A 6 -11.28 -11.91 -34.68
N LYS A 7 -12.47 -12.27 -34.23
CA LYS A 7 -12.66 -13.05 -32.99
C LYS A 7 -12.10 -14.47 -33.05
N ASN A 8 -11.82 -15.00 -34.24
CA ASN A 8 -11.32 -16.37 -34.42
C ASN A 8 -9.83 -16.43 -34.77
N VAL A 9 -9.12 -15.29 -34.73
CA VAL A 9 -7.67 -15.27 -34.91
C VAL A 9 -7.04 -15.46 -33.52
N GLY A 10 -6.87 -16.69 -33.12
CA GLY A 10 -6.28 -17.09 -31.84
C GLY A 10 -6.62 -18.56 -31.52
N ILE A 11 -5.97 -19.08 -30.49
CA ILE A 11 -6.17 -20.45 -30.00
C ILE A 11 -7.67 -20.68 -29.76
N GLU A 12 -8.26 -21.67 -30.45
CA GLU A 12 -9.62 -22.15 -30.17
C GLU A 12 -9.71 -22.55 -28.70
N ARG A 13 -10.33 -21.71 -27.90
CA ARG A 13 -10.70 -22.08 -26.53
C ARG A 13 -11.89 -23.02 -26.63
N ASN A 14 -11.70 -24.28 -26.29
CA ASN A 14 -12.79 -25.23 -26.16
C ASN A 14 -13.86 -24.61 -25.24
N SER A 15 -15.05 -24.40 -25.78
CA SER A 15 -16.19 -23.83 -25.07
C SER A 15 -16.65 -24.66 -23.86
N SER A 16 -16.16 -25.90 -23.74
CA SER A 16 -16.37 -26.77 -22.57
C SER A 16 -15.56 -26.36 -21.34
N GLU A 17 -14.42 -25.68 -21.52
CA GLU A 17 -13.61 -25.16 -20.39
C GLU A 17 -14.12 -23.82 -19.82
N LEU A 18 -15.00 -23.14 -20.55
CA LEU A 18 -15.60 -21.88 -20.12
C LEU A 18 -16.77 -22.05 -19.13
N LYS A 19 -17.18 -23.28 -18.83
CA LYS A 19 -18.32 -23.56 -17.92
C LYS A 19 -17.95 -23.74 -16.46
N THR A 20 -16.70 -23.65 -16.07
CA THR A 20 -16.40 -23.33 -14.69
C THR A 20 -16.70 -21.84 -14.51
N SER A 21 -17.92 -21.56 -14.10
CA SER A 21 -18.28 -20.25 -13.55
C SER A 21 -17.36 -20.00 -12.35
N ARG A 22 -16.15 -19.48 -12.62
CA ARG A 22 -15.41 -18.82 -11.56
C ARG A 22 -16.29 -17.66 -11.16
N THR A 23 -17.01 -17.82 -10.06
CA THR A 23 -17.51 -16.70 -9.31
C THR A 23 -16.27 -15.89 -8.95
N PHE A 24 -15.95 -14.92 -9.79
CA PHE A 24 -14.93 -13.94 -9.44
C PHE A 24 -15.49 -13.21 -8.24
N GLU A 25 -15.09 -13.62 -7.04
CA GLU A 25 -15.25 -12.77 -5.88
C GLU A 25 -14.66 -11.42 -6.28
N SER A 26 -15.43 -10.36 -6.07
CA SER A 26 -15.00 -9.01 -6.43
C SER A 26 -13.68 -8.72 -5.70
N SER A 27 -12.58 -8.68 -6.46
CA SER A 27 -11.27 -8.38 -5.92
C SER A 27 -11.07 -6.88 -5.92
N TYR A 28 -10.63 -6.34 -4.80
CA TYR A 28 -10.44 -4.90 -4.60
C TYR A 28 -9.03 -4.42 -4.95
N GLY A 29 -8.06 -5.31 -5.04
CA GLY A 29 -6.69 -4.96 -5.41
C GLY A 29 -5.72 -6.12 -5.20
N ILE A 30 -4.45 -5.85 -5.46
CA ILE A 30 -3.36 -6.80 -5.28
C ILE A 30 -2.96 -6.83 -3.81
N LYS A 31 -2.85 -8.04 -3.25
CA LYS A 31 -2.42 -8.24 -1.86
C LYS A 31 -0.93 -7.93 -1.69
N THR A 32 -0.57 -7.34 -0.56
CA THR A 32 0.82 -7.11 -0.18
C THR A 32 1.14 -7.82 1.14
N PRO A 33 2.31 -8.49 1.27
CA PRO A 33 3.38 -8.67 0.27
C PRO A 33 2.91 -9.46 -0.96
N LEU A 34 3.57 -9.22 -2.11
CA LEU A 34 3.20 -9.87 -3.37
C LEU A 34 3.37 -11.38 -3.28
N SER A 35 2.32 -12.11 -3.61
CA SER A 35 2.28 -13.56 -3.69
C SER A 35 1.62 -14.01 -4.99
N LYS A 36 1.96 -15.22 -5.46
CA LYS A 36 1.38 -15.80 -6.65
C LYS A 36 -0.06 -16.24 -6.37
N GLY A 37 -1.00 -15.79 -7.18
CA GLY A 37 -2.40 -16.20 -7.10
C GLY A 37 -2.67 -17.53 -7.81
N GLU A 38 -3.68 -18.28 -7.37
CA GLU A 38 -4.16 -19.45 -8.06
C GLU A 38 -4.83 -19.05 -9.39
N GLY A 39 -4.16 -19.35 -10.50
CA GLY A 39 -4.65 -19.02 -11.85
C GLY A 39 -4.59 -17.56 -12.23
N MET A 40 -3.91 -16.72 -11.44
CA MET A 40 -3.61 -15.32 -11.71
C MET A 40 -2.14 -15.03 -11.46
N LEU A 41 -1.64 -13.92 -12.02
CA LEU A 41 -0.24 -13.52 -11.83
C LEU A 41 0.05 -13.17 -10.36
N PHE A 42 -0.90 -12.50 -9.70
CA PHE A 42 -0.80 -12.08 -8.30
C PHE A 42 -2.03 -12.50 -7.50
N GLU A 43 -1.84 -12.74 -6.20
CA GLU A 43 -2.94 -12.94 -5.26
C GLU A 43 -3.72 -11.62 -5.09
N MET A 44 -5.04 -11.71 -5.21
CA MET A 44 -5.92 -10.56 -5.10
C MET A 44 -6.55 -10.51 -3.70
N SER A 45 -6.77 -9.31 -3.19
CA SER A 45 -7.51 -9.10 -1.94
C SER A 45 -9.00 -9.05 -2.22
N SER A 46 -9.78 -9.95 -1.60
CA SER A 46 -11.25 -9.93 -1.59
C SER A 46 -11.82 -9.14 -0.40
N ASP A 47 -10.98 -8.77 0.56
CA ASP A 47 -11.37 -7.98 1.73
C ASP A 47 -10.94 -6.51 1.55
N PHE A 48 -11.93 -5.65 1.38
CA PHE A 48 -11.70 -4.21 1.21
C PHE A 48 -10.97 -3.57 2.41
N ARG A 49 -11.22 -4.06 3.63
CA ARG A 49 -10.55 -3.54 4.84
C ARG A 49 -9.06 -3.88 4.86
N LYS A 50 -8.69 -5.08 4.41
CA LYS A 50 -7.29 -5.48 4.26
C LYS A 50 -6.62 -4.66 3.17
N GLN A 51 -7.31 -4.45 2.05
CA GLN A 51 -6.78 -3.66 0.95
C GLN A 51 -6.47 -2.21 1.36
N ILE A 52 -7.31 -1.60 2.21
CA ILE A 52 -7.04 -0.26 2.75
C ILE A 52 -5.77 -0.26 3.61
N ASN A 53 -5.60 -1.25 4.48
CA ASN A 53 -4.37 -1.38 5.28
C ASN A 53 -3.13 -1.50 4.40
N ASP A 54 -3.20 -2.34 3.37
CA ASP A 54 -2.10 -2.54 2.43
C ASP A 54 -1.77 -1.25 1.68
N ASN A 55 -2.79 -0.55 1.19
CA ASN A 55 -2.63 0.71 0.48
C ASN A 55 -2.03 1.80 1.39
N LEU A 56 -2.50 1.92 2.63
CA LEU A 56 -1.99 2.88 3.60
C LEU A 56 -0.54 2.54 4.01
N SER A 57 -0.24 1.26 4.24
CA SER A 57 1.12 0.78 4.52
C SER A 57 2.07 1.08 3.35
N ASN A 58 1.63 0.81 2.11
CA ASN A 58 2.43 1.09 0.92
C ASN A 58 2.66 2.60 0.73
N LEU A 59 1.64 3.43 0.97
CA LEU A 59 1.76 4.89 0.90
C LEU A 59 2.82 5.41 1.88
N ILE A 60 2.84 4.90 3.11
CA ILE A 60 3.80 5.29 4.15
C ILE A 60 5.22 4.85 3.79
N LYS A 61 5.38 3.64 3.27
CA LYS A 61 6.69 3.06 2.91
C LYS A 61 7.28 3.64 1.62
N THR A 62 6.47 4.28 0.78
CA THR A 62 6.91 4.82 -0.51
C THR A 62 7.51 6.22 -0.32
N ASN A 63 8.66 6.46 -0.92
CA ASN A 63 9.22 7.80 -1.03
C ASN A 63 8.74 8.50 -2.32
N SER A 64 8.78 9.83 -2.29
CA SER A 64 8.51 10.63 -3.48
C SER A 64 9.53 10.30 -4.57
N GLY A 65 9.05 10.07 -5.78
CA GLY A 65 9.89 9.71 -6.94
C GLY A 65 10.07 8.20 -7.17
N GLU A 66 9.78 7.33 -6.21
CA GLU A 66 9.94 5.87 -6.38
C GLU A 66 8.90 5.24 -7.31
N ARG A 67 7.73 5.87 -7.44
CA ARG A 67 6.63 5.30 -8.23
C ARG A 67 6.61 5.85 -9.64
N LEU A 68 6.86 5.00 -10.63
CA LEU A 68 6.79 5.36 -12.05
C LEU A 68 5.38 5.86 -12.43
N GLY A 69 5.33 7.00 -13.11
CA GLY A 69 4.08 7.63 -13.55
C GLY A 69 3.31 8.38 -12.45
N SER A 70 3.78 8.35 -11.20
CA SER A 70 3.13 9.02 -10.07
C SER A 70 4.15 9.46 -9.02
N TYR A 71 5.08 10.30 -9.41
CA TYR A 71 6.23 10.71 -8.62
C TYR A 71 5.90 11.48 -7.32
N THR A 72 4.69 11.97 -7.19
CA THR A 72 4.22 12.72 -6.00
C THR A 72 3.57 11.83 -4.94
N ILE A 73 3.39 10.54 -5.22
CA ILE A 73 2.81 9.58 -4.27
C ILE A 73 3.88 9.10 -3.31
N GLY A 74 3.53 9.06 -2.02
CA GLY A 74 4.37 8.57 -0.94
C GLY A 74 4.51 9.59 0.19
N ALA A 75 4.73 9.08 1.40
CA ALA A 75 4.92 9.92 2.58
C ALA A 75 6.36 10.43 2.73
N ASN A 76 7.30 9.88 1.97
CA ASN A 76 8.72 10.30 1.97
C ASN A 76 9.35 10.34 3.37
N ILE A 77 9.15 9.28 4.16
CA ILE A 77 9.58 9.24 5.56
C ILE A 77 11.05 8.81 5.69
N ARG A 78 11.53 7.92 4.80
CA ARG A 78 12.88 7.36 4.90
C ARG A 78 14.00 8.40 5.03
N PRO A 79 14.00 9.54 4.32
CA PRO A 79 15.01 10.56 4.52
C PRO A 79 15.08 11.10 5.96
N LEU A 80 13.94 11.19 6.66
CA LEU A 80 13.90 11.65 8.04
C LEU A 80 14.64 10.73 9.01
N LEU A 81 14.73 9.44 8.70
CA LEU A 81 15.44 8.45 9.53
C LEU A 81 16.96 8.65 9.52
N THR A 82 17.48 9.34 8.50
CA THR A 82 18.92 9.66 8.36
C THR A 82 19.26 11.09 8.80
N GLU A 83 18.25 11.93 8.99
CA GLU A 83 18.41 13.28 9.50
C GLU A 83 18.62 13.25 11.02
N LYS A 84 19.57 14.04 11.51
CA LYS A 84 19.79 14.21 12.96
C LYS A 84 18.77 15.19 13.55
N LEU A 85 17.52 14.76 13.66
CA LEU A 85 16.44 15.53 14.27
C LEU A 85 16.32 15.19 15.76
N SER A 86 15.78 16.14 16.54
CA SER A 86 15.29 15.81 17.88
C SER A 86 14.08 14.87 17.79
N GLU A 87 13.77 14.15 18.87
CA GLU A 87 12.62 13.22 18.86
C GLU A 87 11.30 13.93 18.57
N ASP A 88 11.11 15.14 19.12
CA ASP A 88 9.90 15.92 18.92
C ASP A 88 9.79 16.45 17.48
N ASP A 89 10.88 16.97 16.91
CA ASP A 89 10.93 17.45 15.53
C ASP A 89 10.70 16.30 14.53
N PHE A 90 11.26 15.12 14.83
CA PHE A 90 11.04 13.93 14.02
C PHE A 90 9.56 13.52 14.01
N ALA A 91 8.93 13.47 15.17
CA ALA A 91 7.51 13.09 15.29
C ALA A 91 6.61 14.06 14.52
N GLU A 92 6.84 15.37 14.65
CA GLU A 92 6.07 16.41 13.96
C GLU A 92 6.27 16.33 12.44
N ALA A 93 7.51 16.16 11.98
CA ALA A 93 7.84 16.03 10.56
C ALA A 93 7.19 14.79 9.93
N VAL A 94 7.27 13.63 10.60
CA VAL A 94 6.64 12.39 10.16
C VAL A 94 5.13 12.54 10.09
N MET A 95 4.50 13.06 11.15
CA MET A 95 3.05 13.27 11.20
C MET A 95 2.58 14.19 10.06
N THR A 96 3.29 15.29 9.83
CA THR A 96 2.95 16.24 8.76
C THR A 96 3.06 15.61 7.38
N ARG A 97 4.12 14.83 7.12
CA ARG A 97 4.29 14.13 5.85
C ARG A 97 3.22 13.06 5.63
N ILE A 98 2.89 12.27 6.65
CA ILE A 98 1.82 11.25 6.57
C ILE A 98 0.47 11.91 6.31
N LYS A 99 0.09 12.95 7.08
CA LYS A 99 -1.16 13.68 6.87
C LYS A 99 -1.26 14.25 5.45
N SER A 100 -0.21 14.84 4.93
CA SER A 100 -0.16 15.36 3.57
C SER A 100 -0.31 14.26 2.53
N ALA A 101 0.38 13.12 2.68
CA ALA A 101 0.28 12.00 1.75
C ALA A 101 -1.11 11.37 1.75
N VAL A 102 -1.69 11.14 2.94
CA VAL A 102 -3.03 10.57 3.08
C VAL A 102 -4.09 11.50 2.52
N SER A 103 -4.04 12.80 2.82
CA SER A 103 -5.01 13.77 2.28
C SER A 103 -5.02 13.85 0.75
N LYS A 104 -3.86 13.65 0.10
CA LYS A 104 -3.73 13.65 -1.37
C LYS A 104 -4.17 12.34 -2.01
N SER A 105 -3.86 11.20 -1.39
CA SER A 105 -4.00 9.89 -2.04
C SER A 105 -5.19 9.08 -1.52
N MET A 106 -5.59 9.30 -0.27
CA MET A 106 -6.62 8.54 0.45
C MET A 106 -7.50 9.47 1.29
N ALA A 107 -8.08 10.49 0.67
CA ALA A 107 -8.84 11.55 1.36
C ALA A 107 -10.05 11.05 2.18
N TYR A 108 -10.47 9.80 1.98
CA TYR A 108 -11.52 9.15 2.77
C TYR A 108 -11.03 8.57 4.10
N VAL A 109 -9.71 8.56 4.35
CA VAL A 109 -9.08 8.08 5.60
C VAL A 109 -8.87 9.26 6.53
N GLU A 110 -9.44 9.19 7.72
CA GLU A 110 -9.23 10.18 8.78
C GLU A 110 -8.21 9.61 9.77
N LEU A 111 -7.10 10.32 9.97
CA LEU A 111 -6.07 9.97 10.96
C LEU A 111 -6.43 10.61 12.30
N SER A 112 -6.49 9.81 13.36
CA SER A 112 -6.85 10.28 14.70
C SER A 112 -5.66 10.33 15.65
N ASP A 113 -4.76 9.36 15.58
CA ASP A 113 -3.64 9.26 16.51
C ASP A 113 -2.40 8.69 15.83
N PHE A 114 -1.22 9.02 16.40
CA PHE A 114 0.07 8.62 15.89
C PHE A 114 1.04 8.34 17.04
N GLU A 115 1.59 7.14 17.06
CA GLU A 115 2.63 6.73 17.97
C GLU A 115 3.84 6.27 17.15
N TYR A 116 5.04 6.50 17.65
CA TYR A 116 6.25 5.97 17.03
C TYR A 116 7.20 5.39 18.06
N THR A 117 8.00 4.43 17.63
CA THR A 117 9.07 3.84 18.42
C THR A 117 10.30 3.70 17.54
N MET A 118 11.40 4.34 17.95
CA MET A 118 12.68 4.17 17.25
C MET A 118 13.23 2.79 17.56
N GLY A 119 13.60 2.06 16.52
CA GLY A 119 14.30 0.78 16.63
C GLY A 119 15.79 0.99 16.93
N LYS A 120 16.49 -0.11 17.08
CA LYS A 120 17.96 -0.09 17.26
C LYS A 120 18.61 0.55 16.02
N ILE A 121 19.61 1.38 16.30
CA ILE A 121 20.51 1.90 15.27
C ILE A 121 21.34 0.72 14.76
N ASP A 122 21.38 0.53 13.45
CA ASP A 122 22.27 -0.44 12.84
C ASP A 122 23.70 0.07 12.93
N ASP A 123 24.56 -0.64 13.66
CA ASP A 123 25.95 -0.27 13.90
C ASP A 123 26.79 -0.14 12.61
N THR A 124 26.31 -0.76 11.51
CA THR A 124 26.99 -0.76 10.22
C THR A 124 26.62 0.46 9.35
N THR A 125 25.37 0.88 9.39
CA THR A 125 24.85 1.95 8.52
C THR A 125 24.58 3.26 9.28
N GLY A 126 24.56 3.21 10.60
CA GLY A 126 24.21 4.35 11.45
C GLY A 126 22.74 4.79 11.34
N ALA A 127 21.92 3.99 10.66
CA ALA A 127 20.54 4.33 10.38
C ALA A 127 19.59 3.56 11.29
N ALA A 128 18.58 4.25 11.83
CA ALA A 128 17.58 3.68 12.71
C ALA A 128 16.34 3.24 11.93
N SER A 129 15.77 2.10 12.27
CA SER A 129 14.41 1.76 11.83
C SER A 129 13.39 2.45 12.74
N ALA A 130 12.23 2.79 12.22
CA ALA A 130 11.13 3.31 13.02
C ALA A 130 9.88 2.45 12.87
N LEU A 131 9.27 2.09 14.00
CA LEU A 131 7.94 1.49 14.04
C LEU A 131 6.93 2.63 14.21
N LEU A 132 6.08 2.83 13.22
CA LEU A 132 5.03 3.83 13.22
C LEU A 132 3.70 3.13 13.46
N THR A 133 2.94 3.56 14.46
CA THR A 133 1.59 3.07 14.72
C THR A 133 0.59 4.21 14.51
N LEU A 134 -0.29 4.03 13.56
CA LEU A 134 -1.31 4.99 13.16
C LEU A 134 -2.68 4.49 13.58
N THR A 135 -3.48 5.35 14.15
CA THR A 135 -4.89 5.10 14.38
C THR A 135 -5.71 5.86 13.35
N TYR A 136 -6.55 5.16 12.61
CA TYR A 136 -7.34 5.75 11.55
C TYR A 136 -8.80 5.31 11.59
N SER A 137 -9.66 6.11 10.98
CA SER A 137 -11.09 5.87 10.85
C SER A 137 -11.55 6.13 9.43
N ILE A 138 -12.58 5.39 8.98
CA ILE A 138 -13.23 5.58 7.69
C ILE A 138 -14.73 5.53 7.91
N ARG A 139 -15.38 6.68 7.90
CA ARG A 139 -16.80 6.81 8.22
C ARG A 139 -17.71 6.09 7.22
N SER A 140 -17.36 6.15 5.92
CA SER A 140 -18.18 5.57 4.84
C SER A 140 -18.42 4.07 4.95
N ILE A 141 -17.52 3.33 5.62
CA ILE A 141 -17.60 1.88 5.80
C ILE A 141 -17.60 1.47 7.28
N ASN A 142 -17.88 2.42 8.17
CA ASN A 142 -17.97 2.22 9.61
C ASN A 142 -16.74 1.52 10.23
N ILE A 143 -15.54 1.94 9.79
CA ILE A 143 -14.28 1.58 10.44
C ILE A 143 -13.94 2.71 11.41
N ILE A 144 -13.81 2.38 12.69
CA ILE A 144 -13.53 3.35 13.75
C ILE A 144 -12.29 2.90 14.51
N ASN A 145 -11.34 3.82 14.72
CA ASN A 145 -10.15 3.65 15.56
C ASN A 145 -9.35 2.36 15.26
N LYS A 146 -9.14 2.07 13.99
CA LYS A 146 -8.31 0.92 13.59
C LYS A 146 -6.84 1.29 13.66
N LYS A 147 -6.03 0.45 14.30
CA LYS A 147 -4.58 0.61 14.37
C LYS A 147 -3.88 -0.10 13.21
N LEU A 148 -2.88 0.58 12.65
CA LEU A 148 -1.98 0.06 11.63
C LEU A 148 -0.55 0.33 12.07
N SER A 149 0.24 -0.73 12.22
CA SER A 149 1.67 -0.61 12.52
C SER A 149 2.50 -0.85 11.28
N VAL A 150 3.42 0.06 10.99
CA VAL A 150 4.27 0.04 9.80
C VAL A 150 5.72 0.21 10.23
N ILE A 151 6.59 -0.69 9.80
CA ILE A 151 8.03 -0.56 10.00
C ILE A 151 8.60 0.15 8.77
N VAL A 152 9.29 1.26 9.02
CA VAL A 152 10.03 2.01 8.01
C VAL A 152 11.53 1.81 8.26
N GLN A 153 12.22 1.37 7.23
CA GLN A 153 13.66 1.14 7.26
C GLN A 153 14.35 2.16 6.36
N PRO A 154 15.56 2.60 6.70
CA PRO A 154 16.36 3.43 5.81
C PRO A 154 16.68 2.67 4.53
N VAL A 155 17.07 3.40 3.50
CA VAL A 155 17.59 2.79 2.26
C VAL A 155 19.02 2.33 2.55
N SER A 156 19.28 1.05 2.41
CA SER A 156 20.64 0.48 2.42
C SER A 156 21.37 0.80 1.12
#